data_1173c93cdab0bcde96ad6d440cbbc36f
#
_entry.id   1173c93cdab0bcde96ad6d440cbbc36f
#
_cell.length_a   1.000
_cell.length_b   1.000
_cell.length_c   1.000
_cell.angle_alpha   90.00
_cell.angle_beta   90.00
_cell.angle_gamma   90.00
#
_symmetry.space_group_name_H-M   'P 1'
#
loop_
_entity.id
_entity.type
_entity.pdbx_description
1 polymer ?
#
loop_
_entity_poly.entity_id
_entity_poly.type
_entity_poly.pdbx_seq_one_letter_code
_entity_poly.pdbx_strand_id
1 'polypeptide(L)'
;MFLDQFEEMESICIQCHDGPDADTIGAGFALYDYFEKKGKRVSLIYSGMHKITKPSLQIMVNELEIPLVYVSEAPECELLLTVDCQYRGGNVTVFPAEKIGVVDHHPRCIPEPDFCYIRSDYGSCCTVVWELLKEKGYDANANIHVATALYYGLYSDTGQFSEIYSAQDKTMRDELKIDREVMDEMVTSNLSRRELCIAGEALRDHIYNGE
;
A
#
# COMPACT_ATOMS: atom_id res chain seq x y z
N MET A 1 -12.33 18.74 2.28
CA MET A 1 -11.41 17.62 2.65
C MET A 1 -10.52 17.26 1.46
N PHE A 2 -9.42 16.54 1.63
CA PHE A 2 -8.48 16.26 0.52
C PHE A 2 -9.14 15.54 -0.67
N LEU A 3 -9.90 14.48 -0.42
CA LEU A 3 -10.56 13.71 -1.48
C LEU A 3 -11.67 14.48 -2.22
N ASP A 4 -12.22 15.56 -1.66
CA ASP A 4 -13.23 16.39 -2.33
C ASP A 4 -12.68 17.09 -3.58
N GLN A 5 -11.39 17.33 -3.61
CA GLN A 5 -10.71 17.97 -4.74
C GLN A 5 -10.77 17.12 -6.02
N PHE A 6 -11.13 15.84 -5.89
CA PHE A 6 -11.20 14.88 -7.00
C PHE A 6 -12.64 14.57 -7.44
N GLU A 7 -13.66 15.25 -6.87
CA GLU A 7 -15.07 14.94 -7.15
C GLU A 7 -15.42 15.14 -8.63
N GLU A 8 -14.89 16.18 -9.27
CA GLU A 8 -15.15 16.49 -10.68
C GLU A 8 -14.31 15.66 -11.68
N MET A 9 -13.35 14.87 -11.20
CA MET A 9 -12.48 14.07 -12.07
C MET A 9 -13.15 12.75 -12.42
N GLU A 10 -13.25 12.45 -13.71
CA GLU A 10 -13.88 11.23 -14.23
C GLU A 10 -12.93 10.03 -14.26
N SER A 11 -11.61 10.30 -14.39
CA SER A 11 -10.59 9.26 -14.52
C SER A 11 -9.39 9.49 -13.63
N ILE A 12 -9.06 8.47 -12.83
CA ILE A 12 -7.98 8.50 -11.84
C ILE A 12 -7.05 7.30 -12.06
N CYS A 13 -5.77 7.55 -12.20
CA CYS A 13 -4.74 6.53 -12.19
C CYS A 13 -4.03 6.56 -10.83
N ILE A 14 -4.16 5.51 -10.05
CA ILE A 14 -3.47 5.32 -8.77
C ILE A 14 -2.18 4.57 -9.05
N GLN A 15 -1.05 5.17 -8.70
CA GLN A 15 0.27 4.60 -8.96
C GLN A 15 0.97 4.26 -7.65
N CYS A 16 1.27 2.97 -7.45
CA CYS A 16 2.18 2.47 -6.42
C CYS A 16 3.63 2.78 -6.79
N HIS A 17 4.54 2.82 -5.81
CA HIS A 17 5.97 2.98 -6.08
C HIS A 17 6.57 1.78 -6.86
N ASP A 18 7.74 1.97 -7.44
CA ASP A 18 8.48 0.93 -8.14
C ASP A 18 8.95 -0.14 -7.15
N GLY A 19 8.76 -1.43 -7.51
CA GLY A 19 9.00 -2.52 -6.57
C GLY A 19 8.05 -2.49 -5.36
N PRO A 20 6.73 -2.47 -5.61
CA PRO A 20 5.73 -2.21 -4.58
C PRO A 20 5.79 -3.20 -3.43
N ASP A 21 5.51 -2.73 -2.24
CA ASP A 21 5.35 -3.52 -1.01
C ASP A 21 3.88 -3.60 -0.59
N ALA A 22 3.61 -4.14 0.60
CA ALA A 22 2.26 -4.33 1.08
C ALA A 22 1.55 -3.01 1.42
N ASP A 23 2.30 -1.98 1.85
CA ASP A 23 1.71 -0.71 2.24
C ASP A 23 1.20 0.08 1.03
N THR A 24 2.04 0.27 0.01
CA THR A 24 1.61 0.95 -1.22
C THR A 24 0.48 0.22 -1.95
N ILE A 25 0.50 -1.15 -1.95
CA ILE A 25 -0.55 -1.96 -2.56
C ILE A 25 -1.87 -1.82 -1.79
N GLY A 26 -1.84 -1.94 -0.46
CA GLY A 26 -3.03 -1.83 0.39
C GLY A 26 -3.66 -0.45 0.34
N ALA A 27 -2.85 0.60 0.45
CA ALA A 27 -3.28 1.99 0.33
C ALA A 27 -3.89 2.28 -1.05
N GLY A 28 -3.21 1.84 -2.11
CA GLY A 28 -3.69 2.00 -3.49
C GLY A 28 -5.00 1.26 -3.74
N PHE A 29 -5.16 0.04 -3.24
CA PHE A 29 -6.37 -0.75 -3.41
C PHE A 29 -7.57 -0.14 -2.68
N ALA A 30 -7.38 0.38 -1.48
CA ALA A 30 -8.46 1.04 -0.74
C ALA A 30 -8.96 2.31 -1.46
N LEU A 31 -8.05 3.11 -2.03
CA LEU A 31 -8.43 4.26 -2.87
C LEU A 31 -9.11 3.83 -4.17
N TYR A 32 -8.64 2.74 -4.80
CA TYR A 32 -9.25 2.16 -5.99
C TYR A 32 -10.71 1.80 -5.72
N ASP A 33 -10.99 1.00 -4.69
CA ASP A 33 -12.35 0.56 -4.32
C ASP A 33 -13.26 1.75 -3.98
N TYR A 34 -12.73 2.76 -3.29
CA TYR A 34 -13.47 3.99 -2.99
C TYR A 34 -13.89 4.75 -4.24
N PHE A 35 -12.96 5.02 -5.15
CA PHE A 35 -13.27 5.79 -6.36
C PHE A 35 -14.12 5.00 -7.35
N GLU A 36 -13.92 3.67 -7.45
CA GLU A 36 -14.78 2.80 -8.27
C GLU A 36 -16.24 2.83 -7.77
N LYS A 37 -16.46 2.73 -6.45
CA LYS A 37 -17.78 2.87 -5.84
C LYS A 37 -18.42 4.26 -6.04
N LYS A 38 -17.61 5.27 -6.33
CA LYS A 38 -18.07 6.59 -6.74
C LYS A 38 -18.36 6.69 -8.25
N GLY A 39 -18.25 5.60 -8.98
CA GLY A 39 -18.52 5.52 -10.42
C GLY A 39 -17.43 6.12 -11.30
N LYS A 40 -16.22 6.35 -10.76
CA LYS A 40 -15.09 6.85 -11.52
C LYS A 40 -14.39 5.74 -12.30
N ARG A 41 -13.74 6.09 -13.39
CA ARG A 41 -12.86 5.21 -14.13
C ARG A 41 -11.51 5.18 -13.45
N VAL A 42 -11.16 4.07 -12.78
CA VAL A 42 -9.96 3.95 -11.95
C VAL A 42 -9.02 2.89 -12.53
N SER A 43 -7.72 3.16 -12.48
CA SER A 43 -6.66 2.19 -12.73
C SER A 43 -5.73 2.16 -11.55
N LEU A 44 -5.32 0.94 -11.11
CA LEU A 44 -4.30 0.74 -10.08
C LEU A 44 -3.08 0.13 -10.74
N ILE A 45 -1.97 0.86 -10.74
CA ILE A 45 -0.77 0.50 -11.50
C ILE A 45 0.50 0.54 -10.66
N TYR A 46 1.51 -0.17 -11.13
CA TYR A 46 2.90 0.01 -10.72
C TYR A 46 3.83 -0.17 -11.92
N SER A 47 5.08 0.26 -11.78
CA SER A 47 6.10 0.16 -12.80
C SER A 47 7.46 -0.23 -12.20
N GLY A 48 8.56 0.13 -12.86
CA GLY A 48 9.91 -0.12 -12.40
C GLY A 48 10.57 -1.30 -13.09
N MET A 49 11.76 -1.67 -12.60
CA MET A 49 12.63 -2.66 -13.25
C MET A 49 12.09 -4.10 -13.16
N HIS A 50 11.34 -4.41 -12.10
CA HIS A 50 10.92 -5.76 -11.78
C HIS A 50 9.44 -5.85 -11.44
N LYS A 51 8.81 -6.94 -11.91
CA LYS A 51 7.47 -7.32 -11.46
C LYS A 51 7.52 -7.92 -10.05
N ILE A 52 6.38 -7.92 -9.37
CA ILE A 52 6.23 -8.54 -8.05
C ILE A 52 6.59 -10.03 -8.13
N THR A 53 7.58 -10.45 -7.33
CA THR A 53 8.03 -11.84 -7.21
C THR A 53 7.93 -12.38 -5.78
N LYS A 54 7.80 -11.50 -4.79
CA LYS A 54 7.68 -11.89 -3.37
C LYS A 54 6.39 -12.68 -3.15
N PRO A 55 6.44 -13.92 -2.62
CA PRO A 55 5.27 -14.78 -2.50
C PRO A 55 4.11 -14.15 -1.73
N SER A 56 4.38 -13.48 -0.60
CA SER A 56 3.33 -12.83 0.19
C SER A 56 2.58 -11.73 -0.59
N LEU A 57 3.26 -11.00 -1.46
CA LEU A 57 2.62 -9.97 -2.29
C LEU A 57 1.83 -10.58 -3.45
N GLN A 58 2.28 -11.71 -3.99
CA GLN A 58 1.52 -12.45 -4.99
C GLN A 58 0.22 -13.01 -4.40
N ILE A 59 0.28 -13.57 -3.18
CA ILE A 59 -0.90 -14.00 -2.43
C ILE A 59 -1.81 -12.80 -2.18
N MET A 60 -1.28 -11.70 -1.66
CA MET A 60 -2.03 -10.47 -1.42
C MET A 60 -2.82 -10.02 -2.66
N VAL A 61 -2.15 -9.95 -3.81
CA VAL A 61 -2.78 -9.50 -5.06
C VAL A 61 -3.82 -10.49 -5.55
N ASN A 62 -3.54 -11.80 -5.49
CA ASN A 62 -4.41 -12.82 -6.04
C ASN A 62 -5.61 -13.13 -5.14
N GLU A 63 -5.38 -13.41 -3.85
CA GLU A 63 -6.45 -13.83 -2.92
C GLU A 63 -7.35 -12.66 -2.51
N LEU A 64 -6.83 -11.43 -2.50
CA LEU A 64 -7.65 -10.24 -2.25
C LEU A 64 -8.19 -9.61 -3.55
N GLU A 65 -8.00 -10.26 -4.70
CA GLU A 65 -8.50 -9.84 -6.02
C GLU A 65 -8.13 -8.38 -6.36
N ILE A 66 -6.91 -7.97 -6.00
CA ILE A 66 -6.44 -6.59 -6.21
C ILE A 66 -6.16 -6.35 -7.71
N PRO A 67 -6.81 -5.39 -8.37
CA PRO A 67 -6.65 -5.15 -9.82
C PRO A 67 -5.36 -4.37 -10.13
N LEU A 68 -4.25 -4.78 -9.53
CA LEU A 68 -2.94 -4.14 -9.69
C LEU A 68 -2.26 -4.59 -10.98
N VAL A 69 -1.93 -3.64 -11.85
CA VAL A 69 -1.34 -3.91 -13.17
C VAL A 69 0.07 -3.35 -13.28
N TYR A 70 1.02 -4.19 -13.72
CA TYR A 70 2.34 -3.72 -14.12
C TYR A 70 2.27 -3.06 -15.49
N VAL A 71 2.77 -1.83 -15.60
CA VAL A 71 2.74 -1.06 -16.85
C VAL A 71 4.10 -0.46 -17.19
N SER A 72 4.39 -0.30 -18.49
CA SER A 72 5.50 0.51 -19.00
C SER A 72 5.09 1.94 -19.36
N GLU A 73 3.79 2.16 -19.56
CA GLU A 73 3.16 3.43 -19.87
C GLU A 73 1.89 3.57 -19.05
N ALA A 74 1.66 4.73 -18.44
CA ALA A 74 0.44 4.97 -17.68
C ALA A 74 -0.76 5.09 -18.63
N PRO A 75 -1.95 4.61 -18.22
CA PRO A 75 -3.18 4.88 -18.94
C PRO A 75 -3.51 6.38 -18.91
N GLU A 76 -4.22 6.87 -19.93
CA GLU A 76 -4.72 8.24 -19.94
C GLU A 76 -5.67 8.48 -18.76
N CYS A 77 -5.41 9.54 -17.99
CA CYS A 77 -6.19 9.93 -16.82
C CYS A 77 -6.12 11.44 -16.59
N GLU A 78 -7.13 11.98 -15.93
CA GLU A 78 -7.16 13.39 -15.50
C GLU A 78 -6.30 13.63 -14.27
N LEU A 79 -6.17 12.60 -13.40
CA LEU A 79 -5.34 12.62 -12.20
C LEU A 79 -4.45 11.39 -12.13
N LEU A 80 -3.15 11.61 -11.98
CA LEU A 80 -2.20 10.59 -11.51
C LEU A 80 -1.99 10.78 -10.01
N LEU A 81 -2.43 9.82 -9.20
CA LEU A 81 -2.33 9.85 -7.75
C LEU A 81 -1.30 8.82 -7.28
N THR A 82 -0.14 9.29 -6.83
CA THR A 82 0.88 8.40 -6.26
C THR A 82 0.57 8.12 -4.80
N VAL A 83 0.77 6.86 -4.39
CA VAL A 83 0.52 6.39 -3.01
C VAL A 83 1.77 5.76 -2.43
N ASP A 84 2.05 6.10 -1.17
CA ASP A 84 3.22 5.65 -0.43
C ASP A 84 4.55 6.02 -1.10
N CYS A 85 4.50 7.06 -1.89
CA CYS A 85 5.65 7.66 -2.56
C CYS A 85 5.30 9.05 -3.06
N GLN A 86 6.34 9.84 -3.32
CA GLN A 86 6.17 11.19 -3.82
C GLN A 86 6.58 11.26 -5.29
N TYR A 87 5.71 11.80 -6.12
CA TYR A 87 5.99 11.97 -7.55
C TYR A 87 7.34 12.66 -7.77
N ARG A 88 8.25 12.03 -8.52
CA ARG A 88 9.67 12.41 -8.68
C ARG A 88 10.53 12.24 -7.42
N GLY A 89 10.07 11.52 -6.41
CA GLY A 89 10.83 11.24 -5.19
C GLY A 89 11.96 10.22 -5.34
N GLY A 90 12.10 9.61 -6.52
CA GLY A 90 13.20 8.70 -6.85
C GLY A 90 12.87 7.22 -6.77
N ASN A 91 11.76 6.84 -6.12
CA ASN A 91 11.30 5.46 -5.99
C ASN A 91 10.02 5.16 -6.80
N VAL A 92 9.65 6.04 -7.73
CA VAL A 92 8.47 5.90 -8.58
C VAL A 92 8.80 6.31 -10.02
N THR A 93 8.38 5.51 -10.99
CA THR A 93 8.50 5.83 -12.41
C THR A 93 7.67 7.07 -12.72
N VAL A 94 8.30 8.08 -13.33
CA VAL A 94 7.67 9.36 -13.64
C VAL A 94 6.88 9.24 -14.94
N PHE A 95 5.56 9.12 -14.83
CA PHE A 95 4.67 9.21 -15.98
C PHE A 95 4.16 10.64 -16.18
N PRO A 96 4.00 11.11 -17.42
CA PRO A 96 3.40 12.40 -17.68
C PRO A 96 1.92 12.38 -17.34
N ALA A 97 1.44 13.41 -16.63
CA ALA A 97 0.03 13.58 -16.34
C ALA A 97 -0.31 15.07 -16.24
N GLU A 98 -1.58 15.41 -16.48
CA GLU A 98 -2.06 16.79 -16.42
C GLU A 98 -2.10 17.29 -14.97
N LYS A 99 -2.60 16.45 -14.08
CA LYS A 99 -2.69 16.73 -12.63
C LYS A 99 -2.01 15.63 -11.83
N ILE A 100 -1.26 16.02 -10.82
CA ILE A 100 -0.52 15.11 -9.94
C ILE A 100 -1.05 15.26 -8.52
N GLY A 101 -1.38 14.10 -7.92
CA GLY A 101 -1.69 13.97 -6.50
C GLY A 101 -0.68 13.07 -5.78
N VAL A 102 -0.50 13.32 -4.50
CA VAL A 102 0.36 12.52 -3.61
C VAL A 102 -0.37 12.24 -2.31
N VAL A 103 -0.41 10.97 -1.92
CA VAL A 103 -0.79 10.52 -0.56
C VAL A 103 0.35 9.68 -0.01
N ASP A 104 0.94 10.12 1.10
CA ASP A 104 2.17 9.50 1.59
C ASP A 104 2.30 9.65 3.12
N HIS A 105 3.12 8.80 3.75
CA HIS A 105 3.49 8.93 5.15
C HIS A 105 4.98 9.24 5.36
N HIS A 106 5.78 9.25 4.32
CA HIS A 106 7.19 9.62 4.41
C HIS A 106 7.38 11.14 4.58
N PRO A 107 8.50 11.59 5.18
CA PRO A 107 8.84 13.01 5.20
C PRO A 107 8.88 13.60 3.79
N ARG A 108 8.35 14.81 3.65
CA ARG A 108 8.33 15.49 2.35
C ARG A 108 9.75 15.69 1.80
N CYS A 109 9.97 15.22 0.58
CA CYS A 109 11.26 15.31 -0.12
C CYS A 109 11.19 15.99 -1.49
N ILE A 110 9.99 16.38 -1.94
CA ILE A 110 9.76 17.02 -3.24
C ILE A 110 9.05 18.36 -3.11
N PRO A 111 9.10 19.24 -4.13
CA PRO A 111 8.21 20.39 -4.24
C PRO A 111 6.74 19.95 -4.21
N GLU A 112 5.87 20.84 -3.74
CA GLU A 112 4.45 20.54 -3.64
C GLU A 112 3.82 20.28 -5.01
N PRO A 113 3.19 19.09 -5.25
CA PRO A 113 2.40 18.83 -6.44
C PRO A 113 1.05 19.58 -6.38
N ASP A 114 0.20 19.43 -7.42
CA ASP A 114 -1.14 20.07 -7.47
C ASP A 114 -1.98 19.69 -6.25
N PHE A 115 -1.88 18.42 -5.81
CA PHE A 115 -2.58 17.91 -4.64
C PHE A 115 -1.62 17.09 -3.78
N CYS A 116 -1.58 17.39 -2.47
CA CYS A 116 -0.63 16.74 -1.58
C CYS A 116 -1.24 16.49 -0.20
N TYR A 117 -1.18 15.25 0.27
CA TYR A 117 -1.55 14.87 1.62
C TYR A 117 -0.49 13.93 2.21
N ILE A 118 0.31 14.45 3.11
CA ILE A 118 1.42 13.71 3.75
C ILE A 118 1.25 13.75 5.26
N ARG A 119 1.32 12.59 5.91
CA ARG A 119 1.22 12.40 7.35
C ARG A 119 2.38 11.57 7.89
N SER A 120 3.54 12.19 8.05
CA SER A 120 4.76 11.53 8.52
C SER A 120 4.76 11.15 10.02
N ASP A 121 3.66 11.38 10.71
CA ASP A 121 3.39 10.93 12.07
C ASP A 121 2.64 9.60 12.15
N TYR A 122 2.29 8.99 11.01
CA TYR A 122 1.66 7.67 10.91
C TYR A 122 2.67 6.60 10.50
N GLY A 123 2.44 5.38 10.97
CA GLY A 123 3.33 4.24 10.75
C GLY A 123 3.19 3.62 9.36
N SER A 124 2.15 3.99 8.58
CA SER A 124 1.95 3.48 7.21
C SER A 124 1.09 4.41 6.38
N CYS A 125 1.22 4.34 5.06
CA CYS A 125 0.33 5.00 4.11
C CYS A 125 -1.08 4.40 4.14
N CYS A 126 -1.20 3.10 4.47
CA CYS A 126 -2.50 2.47 4.71
C CYS A 126 -3.29 3.18 5.81
N THR A 127 -2.64 3.61 6.90
CA THR A 127 -3.31 4.39 7.97
C THR A 127 -3.75 5.76 7.45
N VAL A 128 -2.92 6.43 6.66
CA VAL A 128 -3.26 7.72 6.03
C VAL A 128 -4.50 7.59 5.16
N VAL A 129 -4.53 6.61 4.29
CA VAL A 129 -5.65 6.35 3.38
C VAL A 129 -6.90 5.94 4.14
N TRP A 130 -6.78 5.03 5.12
CA TRP A 130 -7.92 4.59 5.94
C TRP A 130 -8.60 5.78 6.65
N GLU A 131 -7.83 6.71 7.22
CA GLU A 131 -8.37 7.91 7.88
C GLU A 131 -9.07 8.82 6.87
N LEU A 132 -8.45 9.11 5.71
CA LEU A 132 -9.06 9.89 4.63
C LEU A 132 -10.40 9.30 4.17
N LEU A 133 -10.47 7.98 4.02
CA LEU A 133 -11.68 7.28 3.61
C LEU A 133 -12.74 7.30 4.71
N LYS A 134 -12.35 7.11 5.97
CA LYS A 134 -13.25 7.18 7.13
C LYS A 134 -13.88 8.57 7.27
N GLU A 135 -13.12 9.64 7.02
CA GLU A 135 -13.64 11.02 6.97
C GLU A 135 -14.71 11.20 5.90
N LYS A 136 -14.67 10.42 4.82
CA LYS A 136 -15.67 10.42 3.73
C LYS A 136 -16.85 9.48 3.99
N GLY A 137 -16.91 8.87 5.17
CA GLY A 137 -17.95 7.90 5.54
C GLY A 137 -17.82 6.55 4.85
N TYR A 138 -16.64 6.25 4.27
CA TYR A 138 -16.36 4.94 3.70
C TYR A 138 -16.03 3.95 4.83
N ASP A 139 -16.71 2.80 4.81
CA ASP A 139 -16.43 1.69 5.74
C ASP A 139 -15.57 0.63 5.04
N ALA A 140 -14.29 0.58 5.39
CA ALA A 140 -13.37 -0.43 4.85
C ALA A 140 -13.81 -1.86 5.17
N ASN A 141 -14.53 -2.07 6.28
CA ASN A 141 -15.04 -3.39 6.68
C ASN A 141 -16.21 -3.88 5.80
N ALA A 142 -16.79 -3.01 4.96
CA ALA A 142 -17.79 -3.43 3.98
C ALA A 142 -17.20 -4.28 2.85
N ASN A 143 -15.87 -4.25 2.68
CA ASN A 143 -15.11 -5.11 1.76
C ASN A 143 -13.94 -5.74 2.53
N ILE A 144 -14.06 -7.04 2.84
CA ILE A 144 -13.06 -7.75 3.64
C ILE A 144 -11.68 -7.78 2.97
N HIS A 145 -11.62 -7.78 1.63
CA HIS A 145 -10.36 -7.73 0.88
C HIS A 145 -9.64 -6.40 1.12
N VAL A 146 -10.38 -5.28 1.06
CA VAL A 146 -9.82 -3.94 1.35
C VAL A 146 -9.35 -3.86 2.82
N ALA A 147 -10.17 -4.33 3.75
CA ALA A 147 -9.81 -4.33 5.17
C ALA A 147 -8.55 -5.15 5.44
N THR A 148 -8.44 -6.34 4.83
CA THR A 148 -7.28 -7.23 4.96
C THR A 148 -6.03 -6.61 4.32
N ALA A 149 -6.17 -5.98 3.14
CA ALA A 149 -5.07 -5.31 2.45
C ALA A 149 -4.50 -4.15 3.27
N LEU A 150 -5.37 -3.27 3.78
CA LEU A 150 -4.98 -2.16 4.68
C LEU A 150 -4.27 -2.66 5.94
N TYR A 151 -4.81 -3.71 6.56
CA TYR A 151 -4.23 -4.30 7.76
C TYR A 151 -2.85 -4.89 7.51
N TYR A 152 -2.68 -5.62 6.39
CA TYR A 152 -1.39 -6.22 6.04
C TYR A 152 -0.34 -5.16 5.66
N GLY A 153 -0.75 -4.06 5.03
CA GLY A 153 0.13 -2.91 4.79
C GLY A 153 0.67 -2.32 6.09
N LEU A 154 -0.20 -1.99 7.04
CA LEU A 154 0.22 -1.52 8.36
C LEU A 154 1.09 -2.54 9.11
N TYR A 155 0.72 -3.83 9.06
CA TYR A 155 1.50 -4.90 9.68
C TYR A 155 2.93 -4.98 9.12
N SER A 156 3.05 -4.89 7.80
CA SER A 156 4.35 -4.97 7.10
C SER A 156 5.23 -3.77 7.44
N ASP A 157 4.69 -2.57 7.37
CA ASP A 157 5.45 -1.33 7.46
C ASP A 157 5.84 -0.96 8.90
N THR A 158 5.10 -1.47 9.88
CA THR A 158 5.38 -1.27 11.31
C THR A 158 6.11 -2.44 11.98
N GLY A 159 6.84 -3.24 11.21
CA GLY A 159 7.61 -4.37 11.75
C GLY A 159 6.74 -5.33 12.55
N GLN A 160 5.63 -5.80 11.96
CA GLN A 160 4.68 -6.70 12.60
C GLN A 160 4.02 -6.08 13.85
N PHE A 161 3.67 -4.79 13.75
CA PHE A 161 3.14 -3.96 14.84
C PHE A 161 4.08 -3.65 15.99
N SER A 162 5.36 -4.02 15.90
CA SER A 162 6.35 -3.68 16.94
C SER A 162 6.66 -2.18 16.97
N GLU A 163 6.44 -1.48 15.86
CA GLU A 163 6.74 -0.05 15.67
C GLU A 163 5.48 0.79 15.45
N ILE A 164 4.39 0.49 16.16
CA ILE A 164 3.18 1.31 16.15
C ILE A 164 3.32 2.47 17.14
N TYR A 165 3.38 3.70 16.62
CA TYR A 165 3.55 4.91 17.44
C TYR A 165 2.27 5.74 17.51
N SER A 166 1.54 5.91 16.40
CA SER A 166 0.37 6.77 16.35
C SER A 166 -0.87 6.11 16.99
N ALA A 167 -1.79 6.94 17.46
CA ALA A 167 -3.09 6.47 17.95
C ALA A 167 -3.95 5.94 16.79
N GLN A 168 -3.79 6.52 15.60
CA GLN A 168 -4.52 6.14 14.39
C GLN A 168 -4.14 4.75 13.91
N ASP A 169 -2.84 4.41 13.90
CA ASP A 169 -2.38 3.06 13.56
C ASP A 169 -3.00 2.00 14.47
N LYS A 170 -3.03 2.27 15.79
CA LYS A 170 -3.66 1.38 16.78
C LYS A 170 -5.14 1.23 16.53
N THR A 171 -5.82 2.36 16.26
CA THR A 171 -7.25 2.36 15.99
C THR A 171 -7.59 1.58 14.73
N MET A 172 -6.85 1.80 13.64
CA MET A 172 -7.04 1.06 12.39
C MET A 172 -6.83 -0.44 12.60
N ARG A 173 -5.73 -0.85 13.25
CA ARG A 173 -5.46 -2.25 13.57
C ARG A 173 -6.62 -2.91 14.35
N ASP A 174 -7.17 -2.19 15.33
CA ASP A 174 -8.18 -2.74 16.24
C ASP A 174 -9.59 -2.71 15.64
N GLU A 175 -9.89 -1.81 14.70
CA GLU A 175 -11.20 -1.68 14.05
C GLU A 175 -11.37 -2.56 12.81
N LEU A 176 -10.28 -2.88 12.08
CA LEU A 176 -10.37 -3.64 10.85
C LEU A 176 -10.70 -5.11 11.09
N LYS A 177 -11.67 -5.62 10.35
CA LYS A 177 -12.05 -7.04 10.27
C LYS A 177 -11.34 -7.66 9.08
N ILE A 178 -10.51 -8.66 9.31
CA ILE A 178 -9.65 -9.25 8.30
C ILE A 178 -10.02 -10.67 7.97
N ASP A 179 -9.69 -11.12 6.77
CA ASP A 179 -9.61 -12.52 6.42
C ASP A 179 -8.35 -13.12 7.06
N ARG A 180 -8.53 -13.94 8.08
CA ARG A 180 -7.42 -14.51 8.84
C ARG A 180 -6.67 -15.58 8.06
N GLU A 181 -7.37 -16.34 7.21
CA GLU A 181 -6.75 -17.39 6.42
C GLU A 181 -5.78 -16.78 5.41
N VAL A 182 -6.21 -15.76 4.68
CA VAL A 182 -5.36 -15.03 3.73
C VAL A 182 -4.23 -14.29 4.46
N MET A 183 -4.51 -13.69 5.63
CA MET A 183 -3.48 -13.03 6.44
C MET A 183 -2.38 -14.00 6.88
N ASP A 184 -2.76 -15.18 7.40
CA ASP A 184 -1.82 -16.20 7.84
C ASP A 184 -0.99 -16.74 6.66
N GLU A 185 -1.59 -16.92 5.49
CA GLU A 185 -0.91 -17.33 4.29
C GLU A 185 0.13 -16.30 3.84
N MET A 186 -0.24 -15.00 3.80
CA MET A 186 0.72 -13.92 3.49
C MET A 186 1.89 -13.90 4.45
N VAL A 187 1.64 -14.02 5.76
CA VAL A 187 2.69 -13.97 6.79
C VAL A 187 3.64 -15.16 6.72
N THR A 188 3.12 -16.37 6.49
CA THR A 188 3.91 -17.60 6.50
C THR A 188 4.62 -17.92 5.19
N SER A 189 4.20 -17.32 4.08
CA SER A 189 4.75 -17.58 2.74
C SER A 189 6.11 -16.94 2.46
N ASN A 190 6.60 -16.07 3.35
CA ASN A 190 7.83 -15.30 3.12
C ASN A 190 9.12 -16.11 3.21
N LEU A 191 9.07 -17.35 3.69
CA LEU A 191 10.21 -18.26 3.75
C LEU A 191 9.93 -19.54 2.97
N SER A 192 10.67 -19.77 1.90
CA SER A 192 10.62 -21.04 1.20
C SER A 192 11.17 -22.17 2.10
N ARG A 193 10.77 -23.42 1.83
CA ARG A 193 11.33 -24.60 2.53
C ARG A 193 12.85 -24.64 2.48
N ARG A 194 13.45 -24.19 1.37
CA ARG A 194 14.91 -24.13 1.21
C ARG A 194 15.55 -23.11 2.16
N GLU A 195 14.95 -21.92 2.27
CA GLU A 195 15.41 -20.86 3.16
C GLU A 195 15.27 -21.27 4.63
N LEU A 196 14.15 -21.94 4.99
CA LEU A 196 13.97 -22.51 6.32
C LEU A 196 15.02 -23.58 6.65
N CYS A 197 15.40 -24.44 5.70
CA CYS A 197 16.47 -25.41 5.89
C CYS A 197 17.81 -24.72 6.10
N ILE A 198 18.15 -23.72 5.26
CA ILE A 198 19.40 -22.95 5.39
C ILE A 198 19.44 -22.21 6.74
N ALA A 199 18.35 -21.56 7.14
CA ALA A 199 18.26 -20.88 8.44
C ALA A 199 18.42 -21.88 9.59
N GLY A 200 17.79 -23.06 9.50
CA GLY A 200 17.91 -24.13 10.49
C GLY A 200 19.34 -24.67 10.61
N GLU A 201 20.05 -24.88 9.48
CA GLU A 201 21.44 -25.26 9.46
C GLU A 201 22.35 -24.18 10.07
N ALA A 202 22.15 -22.92 9.70
CA ALA A 202 22.88 -21.79 10.24
C ALA A 202 22.70 -21.66 11.77
N LEU A 203 21.48 -21.85 12.28
CA LEU A 203 21.17 -21.81 13.70
C LEU A 203 21.82 -23.00 14.45
N ARG A 204 21.84 -24.19 13.86
CA ARG A 204 22.48 -25.38 14.45
C ARG A 204 23.98 -25.26 14.52
N ASP A 205 24.61 -24.73 13.47
CA ASP A 205 26.04 -24.70 13.28
C ASP A 205 26.69 -23.38 13.74
N HIS A 206 25.88 -22.42 14.25
CA HIS A 206 26.40 -21.16 14.75
C HIS A 206 27.22 -21.38 16.02
N ILE A 207 28.40 -20.79 16.06
CA ILE A 207 29.25 -20.76 17.24
C ILE A 207 28.92 -19.49 18.02
N TYR A 208 28.41 -19.64 19.22
CA TYR A 208 28.19 -18.51 20.12
C TYR A 208 29.53 -18.14 20.75
N ASN A 209 30.14 -17.05 20.27
CA ASN A 209 31.27 -16.47 20.99
C ASN A 209 30.66 -15.67 22.15
N GLY A 210 30.39 -16.38 23.26
CA GLY A 210 29.92 -15.76 24.46
C GLY A 210 30.96 -14.79 25.02
N GLU A 211 30.71 -13.49 24.99
CA GLU A 211 31.19 -12.52 25.94
C GLU A 211 30.05 -12.15 26.87
#